data_a1d0bb442b6a6e6a7b8a80d1594894cc
#
_entry.id   a1d0bb442b6a6e6a7b8a80d1594894cc
#
_cell.length_a   1.000
_cell.length_b   1.000
_cell.length_c   1.000
_cell.angle_alpha   90.00
_cell.angle_beta   90.00
_cell.angle_gamma   90.00
#
_symmetry.space_group_name_H-M   'P 1'
#
loop_
_entity.id
_entity.type
_entity.pdbx_description
1 polymer ?
#
loop_
_entity_poly.entity_id
_entity_poly.type
_entity_poly.pdbx_seq_one_letter_code
_entity_poly.pdbx_strand_id
1 'polypeptide(L)'
;MSSLRNILLTLTTVLATVWSANSQQLVTTSAAPYNSVPYLVNNVLMGNGVQGYNITSYGASIQRGFFSSGGTAIGIDSGLVMCSGNVTNIMTSTGAWASTAIPNGTGQGAGDSDLLSVAQSVPSLIGQSFSVNSTWDASIIEFDFVSLSDTVEFSYVFGSDEYTTWINTSYNDVFGFFLSGPGISGSYSNSAI
;
A
#
# COMPACT_ATOMS: atom_id res chain seq x y z
N MET A 1 -20.88 -74.28 -21.69
CA MET A 1 -19.50 -73.82 -21.52
C MET A 1 -19.50 -72.30 -21.66
N SER A 2 -19.68 -71.63 -20.56
CA SER A 2 -19.76 -70.13 -20.51
C SER A 2 -18.39 -69.55 -20.19
N SER A 3 -17.85 -68.83 -21.14
CA SER A 3 -16.59 -68.09 -20.98
C SER A 3 -16.84 -66.82 -20.15
N LEU A 4 -16.41 -66.87 -18.94
CA LEU A 4 -16.31 -65.62 -18.05
C LEU A 4 -15.17 -64.78 -18.59
N ARG A 5 -15.50 -63.71 -19.29
CA ARG A 5 -14.55 -62.65 -19.60
C ARG A 5 -14.39 -61.79 -18.36
N ASN A 6 -13.26 -61.90 -17.70
CA ASN A 6 -12.84 -60.97 -16.66
C ASN A 6 -12.62 -59.58 -17.25
N ILE A 7 -13.55 -58.70 -16.99
CA ILE A 7 -13.35 -57.26 -17.21
C ILE A 7 -12.51 -56.74 -16.05
N LEU A 8 -11.23 -56.58 -16.31
CA LEU A 8 -10.32 -55.91 -15.39
C LEU A 8 -10.62 -54.42 -15.46
N LEU A 9 -11.41 -53.94 -14.50
CA LEU A 9 -11.63 -52.50 -14.32
C LEU A 9 -10.35 -51.93 -13.70
N THR A 10 -9.46 -51.41 -14.54
CA THR A 10 -8.35 -50.57 -14.06
C THR A 10 -8.94 -49.23 -13.60
N LEU A 11 -9.16 -49.15 -12.30
CA LEU A 11 -9.48 -47.91 -11.63
C LEU A 11 -8.21 -47.03 -11.64
N THR A 12 -8.03 -46.26 -12.69
CA THR A 12 -7.04 -45.20 -12.70
C THR A 12 -7.50 -44.11 -11.70
N THR A 13 -7.05 -44.21 -10.48
CA THR A 13 -7.09 -43.13 -9.54
C THR A 13 -6.23 -41.99 -10.11
N VAL A 14 -6.88 -41.06 -10.76
CA VAL A 14 -6.29 -39.75 -11.05
C VAL A 14 -6.10 -39.10 -9.67
N LEU A 15 -4.88 -39.20 -9.17
CA LEU A 15 -4.45 -38.44 -8.02
C LEU A 15 -4.41 -36.95 -8.49
N ALA A 16 -5.54 -36.27 -8.41
CA ALA A 16 -5.58 -34.86 -8.55
C ALA A 16 -4.76 -34.30 -7.39
N THR A 17 -3.49 -34.05 -7.63
CA THR A 17 -2.71 -33.18 -6.75
C THR A 17 -3.40 -31.84 -6.81
N VAL A 18 -4.23 -31.57 -5.83
CA VAL A 18 -4.70 -30.22 -5.56
C VAL A 18 -3.43 -29.47 -5.18
N TRP A 19 -2.84 -28.86 -6.17
CA TRP A 19 -1.90 -27.78 -5.89
C TRP A 19 -2.75 -26.73 -5.21
N SER A 20 -2.71 -26.72 -3.89
CA SER A 20 -3.10 -25.55 -3.14
C SER A 20 -2.16 -24.45 -3.65
N ALA A 21 -2.67 -23.60 -4.53
CA ALA A 21 -2.04 -22.32 -4.76
C ALA A 21 -2.11 -21.64 -3.41
N ASN A 22 -1.07 -21.80 -2.61
CA ASN A 22 -0.83 -20.90 -1.50
C ASN A 22 -0.68 -19.55 -2.18
N SER A 23 -1.73 -18.75 -2.18
CA SER A 23 -1.59 -17.34 -2.47
C SER A 23 -0.58 -16.86 -1.45
N GLN A 24 0.60 -16.51 -1.94
CA GLN A 24 1.65 -16.02 -1.05
C GLN A 24 1.11 -14.77 -0.41
N GLN A 25 0.80 -14.86 0.87
CA GLN A 25 0.19 -13.77 1.60
C GLN A 25 1.25 -12.70 1.80
N LEU A 26 0.90 -11.45 1.54
CA LEU A 26 1.72 -10.31 1.87
C LEU A 26 2.05 -10.34 3.36
N VAL A 27 3.31 -10.22 3.70
CA VAL A 27 3.77 -10.17 5.09
C VAL A 27 4.20 -8.74 5.39
N THR A 28 3.63 -8.16 6.45
CA THR A 28 3.94 -6.80 6.87
C THR A 28 4.53 -6.79 8.28
N THR A 29 5.42 -5.84 8.56
CA THR A 29 6.03 -5.65 9.87
C THR A 29 6.39 -4.19 10.11
N SER A 30 6.20 -3.74 11.35
CA SER A 30 6.72 -2.47 11.87
C SER A 30 7.73 -2.67 13.00
N ALA A 31 8.26 -3.89 13.18
CA ALA A 31 9.32 -4.18 14.15
C ALA A 31 10.67 -3.62 13.67
N ALA A 32 11.62 -3.48 14.61
CA ALA A 32 12.98 -3.07 14.27
C ALA A 32 13.63 -4.01 13.23
N PRO A 33 14.36 -3.49 12.24
CA PRO A 33 14.73 -2.09 12.03
C PRO A 33 13.68 -1.25 11.27
N TYR A 34 12.57 -1.86 10.85
CA TYR A 34 11.52 -1.24 9.99
C TYR A 34 10.61 -0.25 10.73
N ASN A 35 10.79 -0.07 12.03
CA ASN A 35 10.18 1.00 12.83
C ASN A 35 10.92 2.34 12.70
N SER A 36 12.07 2.36 12.02
CA SER A 36 12.88 3.55 11.77
C SER A 36 12.59 4.10 10.37
N VAL A 37 12.03 5.31 10.27
CA VAL A 37 11.75 5.93 8.97
C VAL A 37 13.03 6.20 8.17
N PRO A 38 14.13 6.68 8.75
CA PRO A 38 15.39 6.77 8.01
C PRO A 38 15.87 5.44 7.46
N TYR A 39 15.66 4.34 8.19
CA TYR A 39 15.98 3.01 7.69
C TYR A 39 15.08 2.62 6.51
N LEU A 40 13.78 2.82 6.64
CA LEU A 40 12.80 2.54 5.58
C LEU A 40 13.11 3.32 4.31
N VAL A 41 13.45 4.60 4.43
CA VAL A 41 13.81 5.43 3.26
C VAL A 41 15.11 4.92 2.63
N ASN A 42 16.20 4.83 3.38
CA ASN A 42 17.52 4.59 2.79
C ASN A 42 17.83 3.13 2.47
N ASN A 43 17.13 2.17 3.09
CA ASN A 43 17.45 0.74 2.91
C ASN A 43 16.31 -0.07 2.27
N VAL A 44 15.13 0.54 2.13
CA VAL A 44 13.97 -0.15 1.55
C VAL A 44 13.44 0.60 0.32
N LEU A 45 13.22 1.90 0.44
CA LEU A 45 12.64 2.71 -0.63
C LEU A 45 13.69 3.11 -1.68
N MET A 46 14.88 3.55 -1.24
CA MET A 46 15.92 4.01 -2.13
C MET A 46 16.67 2.86 -2.79
N GLY A 47 16.75 2.91 -4.10
CA GLY A 47 17.61 2.04 -4.90
C GLY A 47 19.04 2.55 -4.99
N ASN A 48 19.89 1.77 -5.63
CA ASN A 48 21.27 2.16 -5.90
C ASN A 48 21.34 3.46 -6.71
N GLY A 49 22.17 4.39 -6.26
CA GLY A 49 22.37 5.67 -6.94
C GLY A 49 21.41 6.79 -6.49
N VAL A 50 20.54 6.52 -5.52
CA VAL A 50 19.71 7.54 -4.87
C VAL A 50 20.00 7.55 -3.38
N GLN A 51 20.17 8.73 -2.80
CA GLN A 51 20.41 8.90 -1.37
C GLN A 51 19.42 9.90 -0.80
N GLY A 52 18.67 9.47 0.26
CA GLY A 52 17.76 10.31 1.01
C GLY A 52 18.43 10.96 2.22
N TYR A 53 18.06 12.21 2.52
CA TYR A 53 18.50 12.98 3.68
C TYR A 53 17.37 13.91 4.16
N ASN A 54 17.55 14.60 5.27
CA ASN A 54 16.50 15.43 5.91
C ASN A 54 15.16 14.70 6.08
N ILE A 55 15.25 13.41 6.45
CA ILE A 55 14.09 12.53 6.50
C ILE A 55 13.23 12.87 7.72
N THR A 56 12.00 13.23 7.48
CA THR A 56 10.97 13.48 8.50
C THR A 56 9.74 12.61 8.26
N SER A 57 8.89 12.50 9.26
CA SER A 57 7.65 11.77 9.14
C SER A 57 6.58 12.28 10.10
N TYR A 58 5.34 12.14 9.69
CA TYR A 58 4.17 12.49 10.47
C TYR A 58 3.20 11.31 10.54
N GLY A 59 2.38 11.25 11.61
CA GLY A 59 1.47 10.14 11.88
C GLY A 59 2.09 9.11 12.85
N ALA A 60 1.30 8.13 13.24
CA ALA A 60 1.73 7.09 14.18
C ALA A 60 2.77 6.15 13.56
N SER A 61 3.74 5.69 14.36
CA SER A 61 4.80 4.79 13.87
C SER A 61 4.26 3.48 13.29
N ILE A 62 3.12 3.01 13.78
CA ILE A 62 2.45 1.78 13.34
C ILE A 62 1.83 1.91 11.93
N GLN A 63 1.71 3.11 11.40
CA GLN A 63 1.20 3.39 10.06
C GLN A 63 2.24 3.14 8.95
N ARG A 64 3.47 2.82 9.32
CA ARG A 64 4.59 2.61 8.40
C ARG A 64 5.35 1.35 8.74
N GLY A 65 5.88 0.69 7.72
CA GLY A 65 6.65 -0.53 7.91
C GLY A 65 7.21 -1.07 6.60
N PHE A 66 7.55 -2.33 6.65
CA PHE A 66 8.08 -3.09 5.54
C PHE A 66 7.10 -4.19 5.16
N PHE A 67 6.97 -4.44 3.86
CA PHE A 67 6.27 -5.62 3.37
C PHE A 67 7.20 -6.52 2.56
N SER A 68 6.90 -7.80 2.56
CA SER A 68 7.54 -8.82 1.73
C SER A 68 6.52 -9.81 1.18
N SER A 69 6.96 -10.67 0.27
CA SER A 69 6.10 -11.68 -0.37
C SER A 69 4.97 -11.10 -1.22
N GLY A 70 5.14 -9.87 -1.73
CA GLY A 70 4.14 -9.18 -2.53
C GLY A 70 4.09 -9.57 -4.00
N GLY A 71 5.13 -10.25 -4.53
CA GLY A 71 5.30 -10.48 -5.97
C GLY A 71 4.09 -11.07 -6.67
N THR A 72 3.44 -12.06 -6.09
CA THR A 72 2.22 -12.67 -6.67
C THR A 72 0.93 -11.92 -6.34
N ALA A 73 0.91 -11.18 -5.23
CA ALA A 73 -0.28 -10.49 -4.76
C ALA A 73 -0.44 -9.09 -5.37
N ILE A 74 0.64 -8.33 -5.43
CA ILE A 74 0.63 -6.93 -5.85
C ILE A 74 1.68 -6.58 -6.93
N GLY A 75 2.47 -7.56 -7.38
CA GLY A 75 3.48 -7.36 -8.42
C GLY A 75 4.78 -6.70 -7.94
N ILE A 76 4.94 -6.45 -6.65
CA ILE A 76 6.14 -5.90 -6.02
C ILE A 76 6.55 -6.85 -4.90
N ASP A 77 7.76 -7.39 -4.94
CA ASP A 77 8.21 -8.42 -3.99
C ASP A 77 8.31 -7.92 -2.55
N SER A 78 8.86 -6.74 -2.38
CA SER A 78 9.03 -6.13 -1.06
C SER A 78 9.18 -4.61 -1.18
N GLY A 79 8.93 -3.91 -0.09
CA GLY A 79 9.06 -2.46 -0.07
C GLY A 79 8.57 -1.80 1.21
N LEU A 80 8.51 -0.49 1.15
CA LEU A 80 7.87 0.33 2.17
C LEU A 80 6.35 0.19 2.05
N VAL A 81 5.70 -0.01 3.17
CA VAL A 81 4.24 0.04 3.29
C VAL A 81 3.82 1.19 4.19
N MET A 82 2.78 1.89 3.76
CA MET A 82 2.13 2.96 4.52
C MET A 82 0.62 2.73 4.50
N CYS A 83 -0.06 3.10 5.57
CA CYS A 83 -1.53 3.08 5.62
C CYS A 83 -2.06 4.11 6.62
N SER A 84 -3.33 4.40 6.56
CA SER A 84 -4.04 5.25 7.52
C SER A 84 -4.29 4.57 8.88
N GLY A 85 -4.02 3.26 8.98
CA GLY A 85 -4.21 2.45 10.20
C GLY A 85 -2.93 1.73 10.63
N ASN A 86 -3.06 0.47 10.97
CA ASN A 86 -1.97 -0.38 11.42
C ASN A 86 -1.47 -1.28 10.28
N VAL A 87 -0.23 -1.06 9.82
CA VAL A 87 0.36 -1.85 8.73
C VAL A 87 0.42 -3.35 9.02
N THR A 88 0.45 -3.77 10.28
CA THR A 88 0.47 -5.21 10.61
C THR A 88 -0.87 -5.90 10.41
N ASN A 89 -1.94 -5.14 10.17
CA ASN A 89 -3.27 -5.67 9.89
C ASN A 89 -3.56 -5.79 8.38
N ILE A 90 -2.69 -5.24 7.53
CA ILE A 90 -2.83 -5.35 6.08
C ILE A 90 -2.73 -6.83 5.69
N MET A 91 -3.69 -7.31 4.91
CA MET A 91 -3.69 -8.66 4.35
C MET A 91 -3.70 -9.80 5.37
N THR A 92 -4.32 -9.61 6.52
CA THR A 92 -4.62 -10.77 7.37
C THR A 92 -5.66 -11.66 6.67
N SER A 93 -5.53 -12.98 6.81
CA SER A 93 -6.43 -13.96 6.18
C SER A 93 -7.89 -13.84 6.60
N THR A 94 -8.18 -13.01 7.58
CA THR A 94 -9.51 -12.76 8.15
C THR A 94 -10.20 -11.54 7.57
N GLY A 95 -9.60 -10.85 6.59
CA GLY A 95 -10.13 -9.60 6.08
C GLY A 95 -10.18 -8.48 7.14
N ALA A 96 -9.30 -8.58 8.14
CA ALA A 96 -9.18 -7.53 9.14
C ALA A 96 -8.63 -6.27 8.46
N TRP A 97 -9.38 -5.21 8.59
CA TRP A 97 -9.16 -3.91 7.99
C TRP A 97 -7.88 -3.27 8.55
N ALA A 98 -7.09 -2.66 7.68
CA ALA A 98 -5.96 -1.83 8.10
C ALA A 98 -6.41 -0.63 8.94
N SER A 99 -7.68 -0.26 8.81
CA SER A 99 -8.38 0.80 9.51
C SER A 99 -8.61 0.59 11.00
N THR A 100 -8.09 -0.48 11.62
CA THR A 100 -8.17 -0.55 13.07
C THR A 100 -7.44 0.64 13.67
N ALA A 101 -8.24 1.44 14.36
CA ALA A 101 -7.93 2.74 14.92
C ALA A 101 -6.48 2.89 15.38
N ILE A 102 -5.89 4.02 15.06
CA ILE A 102 -4.63 4.45 15.66
C ILE A 102 -4.76 4.38 17.20
N PRO A 103 -3.74 3.91 17.91
CA PRO A 103 -3.81 3.57 19.34
C PRO A 103 -4.21 4.69 20.30
N ASN A 104 -4.45 5.91 19.84
CA ASN A 104 -4.88 7.02 20.70
C ASN A 104 -6.38 7.01 21.07
N GLY A 105 -7.12 5.99 20.65
CA GLY A 105 -8.48 5.72 21.14
C GLY A 105 -9.58 6.63 20.58
N THR A 106 -9.27 7.60 19.74
CA THR A 106 -10.26 8.55 19.19
C THR A 106 -10.69 8.22 17.77
N GLY A 107 -10.02 7.28 17.10
CA GLY A 107 -10.37 6.83 15.76
C GLY A 107 -10.12 7.82 14.65
N GLN A 108 -9.56 8.98 14.97
CA GLN A 108 -9.24 10.02 13.99
C GLN A 108 -7.95 10.74 14.41
N GLY A 109 -6.84 10.38 13.78
CA GLY A 109 -5.60 11.18 13.82
C GLY A 109 -5.74 12.44 12.98
N ALA A 110 -4.78 13.33 13.09
CA ALA A 110 -4.80 14.53 12.26
C ALA A 110 -4.62 14.20 10.79
N GLY A 111 -5.25 14.99 9.93
CA GLY A 111 -5.10 14.94 8.49
C GLY A 111 -3.91 15.77 8.02
N ASP A 112 -3.87 15.96 6.71
CA ASP A 112 -2.84 16.75 6.02
C ASP A 112 -3.48 17.73 5.03
N SER A 113 -2.94 18.93 4.95
CA SER A 113 -3.49 20.01 4.11
C SER A 113 -3.24 19.80 2.62
N ASP A 114 -2.12 19.19 2.25
CA ASP A 114 -1.79 18.94 0.85
C ASP A 114 -2.64 17.78 0.32
N LEU A 115 -2.81 16.72 1.11
CA LEU A 115 -3.75 15.64 0.81
C LEU A 115 -5.19 16.14 0.74
N LEU A 116 -5.59 17.07 1.60
CA LEU A 116 -6.92 17.69 1.53
C LEU A 116 -7.10 18.46 0.22
N SER A 117 -6.08 19.21 -0.21
CA SER A 117 -6.11 19.93 -1.46
C SER A 117 -6.23 18.99 -2.67
N VAL A 118 -5.51 17.86 -2.65
CA VAL A 118 -5.66 16.81 -3.66
C VAL A 118 -7.09 16.27 -3.67
N ALA A 119 -7.61 15.85 -2.52
CA ALA A 119 -8.95 15.30 -2.40
C ALA A 119 -10.04 16.28 -2.87
N GLN A 120 -9.88 17.57 -2.59
CA GLN A 120 -10.78 18.63 -3.04
C GLN A 120 -10.75 18.87 -4.55
N SER A 121 -9.67 18.52 -5.23
CA SER A 121 -9.57 18.64 -6.69
C SER A 121 -10.27 17.51 -7.44
N VAL A 122 -10.41 16.34 -6.80
CA VAL A 122 -10.93 15.11 -7.45
C VAL A 122 -12.35 15.28 -8.01
N PRO A 123 -13.33 15.88 -7.31
CA PRO A 123 -14.70 15.99 -7.82
C PRO A 123 -14.77 16.58 -9.22
N SER A 124 -14.05 17.67 -9.46
CA SER A 124 -14.02 18.32 -10.77
C SER A 124 -13.32 17.50 -11.84
N LEU A 125 -12.29 16.73 -11.47
CA LEU A 125 -11.53 15.89 -12.40
C LEU A 125 -12.35 14.71 -12.92
N ILE A 126 -13.22 14.15 -12.08
CA ILE A 126 -14.03 12.96 -12.42
C ILE A 126 -15.48 13.33 -12.78
N GLY A 127 -15.82 14.61 -12.81
CA GLY A 127 -17.16 15.07 -13.14
C GLY A 127 -18.23 14.70 -12.10
N GLN A 128 -17.84 14.55 -10.86
CA GLN A 128 -18.72 14.23 -9.73
C GLN A 128 -18.97 15.46 -8.86
N SER A 129 -20.09 15.45 -8.12
CA SER A 129 -20.46 16.53 -7.22
C SER A 129 -20.48 16.01 -5.78
N PHE A 130 -19.33 16.10 -5.12
CA PHE A 130 -19.17 15.89 -3.68
C PHE A 130 -18.18 16.88 -3.11
N SER A 131 -18.19 17.06 -1.80
CA SER A 131 -17.26 17.96 -1.10
C SER A 131 -16.42 17.19 -0.10
N VAL A 132 -15.13 17.52 -0.04
CA VAL A 132 -14.20 17.00 0.96
C VAL A 132 -13.85 18.14 1.90
N ASN A 133 -14.12 17.95 3.20
CA ASN A 133 -13.90 18.98 4.22
C ASN A 133 -12.67 18.72 5.08
N SER A 134 -12.21 17.48 5.16
CA SER A 134 -11.07 17.07 5.99
C SER A 134 -10.46 15.78 5.47
N THR A 135 -9.21 15.55 5.84
CA THR A 135 -8.53 14.25 5.80
C THR A 135 -8.21 13.83 7.24
N TRP A 136 -8.02 12.54 7.46
CA TRP A 136 -7.77 11.97 8.77
C TRP A 136 -6.69 10.91 8.67
N ASP A 137 -6.06 10.62 9.81
CA ASP A 137 -5.10 9.53 9.96
C ASP A 137 -3.95 9.56 8.92
N ALA A 138 -3.49 10.77 8.59
CA ALA A 138 -2.42 10.94 7.62
C ALA A 138 -1.13 10.22 8.05
N SER A 139 -0.54 9.50 7.12
CA SER A 139 0.77 8.91 7.25
C SER A 139 1.69 9.52 6.21
N ILE A 140 2.70 10.27 6.65
CA ILE A 140 3.52 11.09 5.77
C ILE A 140 4.99 10.72 5.98
N ILE A 141 5.73 10.67 4.90
CA ILE A 141 7.20 10.62 4.87
C ILE A 141 7.67 11.71 3.92
N GLU A 142 8.54 12.57 4.42
CA GLU A 142 9.18 13.63 3.64
C GLU A 142 10.70 13.47 3.71
N PHE A 143 11.37 13.67 2.62
CA PHE A 143 12.82 13.62 2.53
C PHE A 143 13.32 14.38 1.32
N ASP A 144 14.54 14.91 1.44
CA ASP A 144 15.30 15.35 0.27
C ASP A 144 16.06 14.18 -0.32
N PHE A 145 16.33 14.20 -1.61
CA PHE A 145 17.15 13.18 -2.23
C PHE A 145 18.08 13.75 -3.31
N VAL A 146 19.16 13.05 -3.53
CA VAL A 146 20.06 13.25 -4.66
C VAL A 146 20.12 11.98 -5.48
N SER A 147 19.96 12.13 -6.79
CA SER A 147 20.12 11.04 -7.75
C SER A 147 21.45 11.20 -8.51
N LEU A 148 22.14 10.08 -8.76
CA LEU A 148 23.29 10.02 -9.67
C LEU A 148 22.85 9.92 -11.13
N SER A 149 21.55 9.69 -11.40
CA SER A 149 20.94 9.60 -12.72
C SER A 149 20.06 10.82 -12.97
N ASP A 150 19.84 11.13 -14.23
CA ASP A 150 18.87 12.12 -14.70
C ASP A 150 17.41 11.63 -14.68
N THR A 151 17.21 10.35 -14.35
CA THR A 151 15.89 9.72 -14.22
C THR A 151 15.79 8.98 -12.89
N VAL A 152 14.69 9.18 -12.19
CA VAL A 152 14.30 8.42 -11.01
C VAL A 152 12.94 7.79 -11.27
N GLU A 153 12.86 6.50 -11.09
CA GLU A 153 11.62 5.72 -11.23
C GLU A 153 11.32 5.00 -9.93
N PHE A 154 10.05 4.88 -9.59
CA PHE A 154 9.59 4.04 -8.50
C PHE A 154 8.28 3.34 -8.86
N SER A 155 8.07 2.16 -8.30
CA SER A 155 6.85 1.40 -8.45
C SER A 155 6.00 1.54 -7.19
N TYR A 156 4.70 1.69 -7.35
CA TYR A 156 3.79 1.72 -6.22
C TYR A 156 2.49 0.98 -6.53
N VAL A 157 1.80 0.55 -5.49
CA VAL A 157 0.44 0.03 -5.54
C VAL A 157 -0.37 0.76 -4.48
N PHE A 158 -1.49 1.30 -4.89
CA PHE A 158 -2.49 1.88 -3.99
C PHE A 158 -3.62 0.89 -3.82
N GLY A 159 -3.99 0.60 -2.57
CA GLY A 159 -5.11 -0.23 -2.20
C GLY A 159 -6.02 0.50 -1.23
N SER A 160 -7.32 0.25 -1.31
CA SER A 160 -8.31 0.79 -0.40
C SER A 160 -9.16 -0.34 0.18
N ASP A 161 -9.38 -0.30 1.49
CA ASP A 161 -10.30 -1.18 2.20
C ASP A 161 -11.77 -0.81 1.95
N GLU A 162 -12.00 0.37 1.40
CA GLU A 162 -13.35 0.87 1.15
C GLU A 162 -13.97 0.31 -0.13
N TYR A 163 -13.14 -0.29 -0.96
CA TYR A 163 -13.60 -0.91 -2.19
C TYR A 163 -14.47 -2.12 -1.91
N THR A 164 -15.48 -2.13 -2.49
CA THR A 164 -16.84 -2.49 -2.81
C THR A 164 -17.85 -2.05 -1.77
N THR A 165 -17.52 -2.00 -0.50
CA THR A 165 -18.48 -1.73 0.58
C THR A 165 -18.88 -0.25 0.67
N TRP A 166 -17.94 0.64 0.44
CA TRP A 166 -18.10 2.08 0.63
C TRP A 166 -18.08 2.89 -0.66
N ILE A 167 -18.16 2.23 -1.82
CA ILE A 167 -18.24 2.90 -3.13
C ILE A 167 -19.44 3.88 -3.14
N ASN A 168 -19.20 5.08 -3.65
CA ASN A 168 -20.19 6.17 -3.71
C ASN A 168 -20.70 6.64 -2.33
N THR A 169 -19.90 6.50 -1.30
CA THR A 169 -20.18 7.06 0.03
C THR A 169 -19.32 8.30 0.28
N SER A 170 -19.45 8.87 1.49
CA SER A 170 -18.59 9.98 1.94
C SER A 170 -17.24 9.54 2.51
N TYR A 171 -16.94 8.26 2.50
CA TYR A 171 -15.68 7.69 2.95
C TYR A 171 -14.83 7.37 1.73
N ASN A 172 -13.63 7.92 1.66
CA ASN A 172 -12.69 7.69 0.57
C ASN A 172 -11.27 7.87 1.08
N ASP A 173 -10.37 7.05 0.58
CA ASP A 173 -8.94 7.20 0.81
C ASP A 173 -8.34 8.14 -0.21
N VAL A 174 -7.29 8.87 0.19
CA VAL A 174 -6.51 9.71 -0.69
C VAL A 174 -5.02 9.39 -0.54
N PHE A 175 -4.34 9.36 -1.68
CA PHE A 175 -2.90 9.22 -1.78
C PHE A 175 -2.34 10.37 -2.61
N GLY A 176 -1.21 10.93 -2.22
CA GLY A 176 -0.52 12.00 -2.94
C GLY A 176 0.98 11.75 -2.96
N PHE A 177 1.56 11.95 -4.13
CA PHE A 177 3.00 12.04 -4.33
C PHE A 177 3.33 13.48 -4.64
N PHE A 178 4.22 14.09 -3.85
CA PHE A 178 4.60 15.48 -4.01
C PHE A 178 6.09 15.56 -4.27
N LEU A 179 6.47 16.17 -5.38
CA LEU A 179 7.87 16.42 -5.73
C LEU A 179 8.10 17.92 -5.90
N SER A 180 9.09 18.45 -5.23
CA SER A 180 9.54 19.83 -5.40
C SER A 180 11.04 19.88 -5.67
N GLY A 181 11.49 20.93 -6.33
CA GLY A 181 12.93 21.12 -6.60
C GLY A 181 13.19 22.15 -7.70
N PRO A 182 14.46 22.45 -7.98
CA PRO A 182 14.83 23.37 -9.04
C PRO A 182 14.31 22.91 -10.40
N GLY A 183 13.53 23.76 -11.07
CA GLY A 183 12.96 23.47 -12.40
C GLY A 183 11.67 22.64 -12.37
N ILE A 184 11.20 22.22 -11.20
CA ILE A 184 9.92 21.52 -11.04
C ILE A 184 8.83 22.53 -10.78
N SER A 185 7.73 22.43 -11.55
CA SER A 185 6.53 23.26 -11.38
C SER A 185 5.29 22.40 -11.55
N GLY A 186 4.22 22.70 -10.83
CA GLY A 186 2.98 21.95 -10.91
C GLY A 186 1.79 22.70 -10.33
N SER A 187 0.63 22.04 -10.31
CA SER A 187 -0.64 22.62 -9.87
C SER A 187 -0.74 22.81 -8.36
N TYR A 188 0.09 22.13 -7.60
CA TYR A 188 0.16 22.24 -6.15
C TYR A 188 1.43 22.99 -5.75
N SER A 189 1.43 23.64 -4.60
CA SER A 189 2.57 24.43 -4.12
C SER A 189 3.88 23.63 -4.04
N ASN A 190 3.79 22.33 -3.87
CA ASN A 190 4.90 21.38 -3.84
C ASN A 190 4.93 20.42 -5.03
N SER A 191 4.17 20.69 -6.09
CA SER A 191 4.07 19.86 -7.30
C SER A 191 3.64 18.41 -6.99
N ALA A 192 2.34 18.16 -7.00
CA ALA A 192 1.83 16.78 -6.96
C ALA A 192 2.02 16.09 -8.33
N ILE A 193 2.44 14.86 -8.30
CA ILE A 193 2.57 13.97 -9.45
C ILE A 193 1.55 12.83 -9.31
#